data_e68628d4ce71b375798e59351e1be223
#
_entry.id   e68628d4ce71b375798e59351e1be223
#
_cell.length_a   1.000
_cell.length_b   1.000
_cell.length_c   1.000
_cell.angle_alpha   90.00
_cell.angle_beta   90.00
_cell.angle_gamma   90.00
#
_symmetry.space_group_name_H-M   'P 1'
#
loop_
_entity.id
_entity.type
_entity.pdbx_description
1 polymer ?
#
loop_
_entity_poly.entity_id
_entity_poly.type
_entity_poly.pdbx_seq_one_letter_code
_entity_poly.pdbx_strand_id
1 'polypeptide(L)'
;MLGLVVVMGLSVALFRPDILAQTESTVYEWLRSRQFSLWWEPQNTAERATATDLKDIPRKQAAVAAWLASKYRVAPEPIAALVAEAYVLSESTKIKPHMLLAVMAIESSFHPYIQSQAGAQGLMQVMTEIHVKKYDKYGGKLAAFDPLTNMRVGTQVLQEYIRLKGGVVEDGLLFYLGGDALQSDTGYVAKVLAEQARLDQVAAGEKVSTQP
;
A
#
# COMPACT_ATOMS: atom_id res chain seq x y z
N MET A 1 -48.94 10.15 -13.75
CA MET A 1 -48.80 9.53 -12.46
C MET A 1 -47.56 10.00 -11.66
N LEU A 2 -46.43 10.27 -12.30
CA LEU A 2 -45.21 10.76 -11.60
C LEU A 2 -45.40 12.11 -10.87
N GLY A 3 -46.17 13.06 -11.47
CA GLY A 3 -46.40 14.37 -10.87
C GLY A 3 -47.20 14.37 -9.55
N LEU A 4 -48.07 13.40 -9.39
CA LEU A 4 -48.93 13.30 -8.17
C LEU A 4 -48.12 12.79 -6.96
N VAL A 5 -47.14 11.93 -7.20
CA VAL A 5 -46.22 11.41 -6.17
C VAL A 5 -45.28 12.52 -5.69
N VAL A 6 -44.79 13.38 -6.58
CA VAL A 6 -43.90 14.51 -6.24
C VAL A 6 -44.65 15.57 -5.42
N VAL A 7 -45.90 15.90 -5.78
CA VAL A 7 -46.72 16.87 -5.04
C VAL A 7 -47.09 16.35 -3.66
N MET A 8 -47.42 15.06 -3.54
CA MET A 8 -47.72 14.43 -2.25
C MET A 8 -46.48 14.36 -1.34
N GLY A 9 -45.27 14.10 -1.91
CA GLY A 9 -44.00 14.14 -1.18
C GLY A 9 -43.65 15.52 -0.65
N LEU A 10 -43.87 16.57 -1.46
CA LEU A 10 -43.65 17.98 -1.06
C LEU A 10 -44.63 18.42 0.02
N SER A 11 -45.90 17.98 -0.02
CA SER A 11 -46.90 18.30 1.00
C SER A 11 -46.55 17.67 2.35
N VAL A 12 -46.07 16.42 2.36
CA VAL A 12 -45.63 15.75 3.60
C VAL A 12 -44.39 16.45 4.18
N ALA A 13 -43.46 16.90 3.36
CA ALA A 13 -42.27 17.62 3.79
C ALA A 13 -42.58 18.96 4.48
N LEU A 14 -43.65 19.67 4.03
CA LEU A 14 -44.04 20.97 4.57
C LEU A 14 -44.87 20.88 5.86
N PHE A 15 -45.63 19.81 6.06
CA PHE A 15 -46.59 19.69 7.17
C PHE A 15 -46.16 18.75 8.31
N ARG A 16 -45.15 17.92 8.08
CA ARG A 16 -44.70 16.91 9.06
C ARG A 16 -43.17 16.75 9.04
N PRO A 17 -42.41 17.73 9.57
CA PRO A 17 -40.93 17.67 9.60
C PRO A 17 -40.38 16.51 10.46
N ASP A 18 -41.14 16.01 11.40
CA ASP A 18 -40.86 14.85 12.23
C ASP A 18 -40.75 13.54 11.42
N ILE A 19 -41.47 13.41 10.31
CA ILE A 19 -41.39 12.23 9.41
C ILE A 19 -40.13 12.29 8.55
N LEU A 20 -39.68 13.49 8.17
CA LEU A 20 -38.45 13.66 7.38
C LEU A 20 -37.21 13.28 8.20
N ALA A 21 -37.14 13.70 9.45
CA ALA A 21 -36.01 13.36 10.33
C ALA A 21 -35.90 11.84 10.57
N GLN A 22 -37.05 11.15 10.65
CA GLN A 22 -37.10 9.71 10.83
C GLN A 22 -36.74 8.93 9.54
N THR A 23 -37.10 9.47 8.36
CA THR A 23 -36.73 8.87 7.07
C THR A 23 -35.24 9.09 6.72
N GLU A 24 -34.67 10.21 7.07
CA GLU A 24 -33.23 10.47 6.89
C GLU A 24 -32.39 9.46 7.67
N SER A 25 -32.69 9.21 8.94
CA SER A 25 -31.97 8.24 9.76
C SER A 25 -32.09 6.83 9.17
N THR A 26 -33.27 6.43 8.71
CA THR A 26 -33.52 5.10 8.13
C THR A 26 -32.84 4.93 6.77
N VAL A 27 -32.80 5.96 5.94
CA VAL A 27 -32.10 5.95 4.65
C VAL A 27 -30.57 5.95 4.87
N TYR A 28 -30.06 6.71 5.83
CA TYR A 28 -28.65 6.68 6.21
C TYR A 28 -28.23 5.30 6.77
N GLU A 29 -29.02 4.73 7.65
CA GLU A 29 -28.79 3.37 8.18
C GLU A 29 -28.86 2.32 7.07
N TRP A 30 -29.80 2.43 6.14
CA TRP A 30 -29.92 1.52 5.00
C TRP A 30 -28.77 1.67 3.99
N LEU A 31 -28.35 2.90 3.67
CA LEU A 31 -27.20 3.16 2.82
C LEU A 31 -25.90 2.67 3.49
N ARG A 32 -25.76 2.91 4.79
CA ARG A 32 -24.63 2.45 5.59
C ARG A 32 -24.58 0.93 5.66
N SER A 33 -25.70 0.27 5.85
CA SER A 33 -25.78 -1.20 5.86
C SER A 33 -25.47 -1.81 4.48
N ARG A 34 -25.92 -1.19 3.39
CA ARG A 34 -25.58 -1.64 2.04
C ARG A 34 -24.14 -1.39 1.66
N GLN A 35 -23.58 -0.22 1.98
CA GLN A 35 -22.14 0.02 1.78
C GLN A 35 -21.31 -0.94 2.61
N PHE A 36 -21.70 -1.19 3.85
CA PHE A 36 -20.99 -2.12 4.73
C PHE A 36 -21.11 -3.58 4.27
N SER A 37 -22.26 -4.02 3.77
CA SER A 37 -22.47 -5.39 3.29
C SER A 37 -21.85 -5.68 1.92
N LEU A 38 -21.68 -4.66 1.07
CA LEU A 38 -20.99 -4.81 -0.23
C LEU A 38 -19.47 -4.83 -0.10
N TRP A 39 -18.92 -4.33 1.03
CA TRP A 39 -17.48 -4.25 1.26
C TRP A 39 -17.00 -5.21 2.36
N TRP A 40 -17.89 -5.81 3.12
CA TRP A 40 -17.59 -6.73 4.20
C TRP A 40 -17.99 -8.17 3.84
N GLU A 41 -17.29 -8.78 2.90
CA GLU A 41 -17.11 -10.21 2.97
C GLU A 41 -15.99 -10.49 3.97
N PRO A 42 -16.22 -11.35 4.98
CA PRO A 42 -15.14 -11.78 5.88
C PRO A 42 -14.28 -12.82 5.15
N GLN A 43 -13.58 -12.37 4.11
CA GLN A 43 -12.49 -13.13 3.54
C GLN A 43 -11.29 -12.92 4.46
N ASN A 44 -11.10 -13.90 5.34
CA ASN A 44 -9.91 -14.07 6.18
C ASN A 44 -9.31 -12.78 6.74
N THR A 45 -9.92 -12.27 7.83
CA THR A 45 -9.35 -11.18 8.63
C THR A 45 -7.91 -11.46 9.07
N ALA A 46 -7.52 -12.74 9.17
CA ALA A 46 -6.13 -13.15 9.43
C ALA A 46 -5.18 -12.83 8.26
N GLU A 47 -5.63 -12.92 7.00
CA GLU A 47 -4.80 -12.56 5.82
C GLU A 47 -4.70 -11.04 5.59
N ARG A 48 -5.62 -10.26 6.17
CA ARG A 48 -5.61 -8.80 6.12
C ARG A 48 -4.96 -8.15 7.34
N ALA A 49 -4.53 -8.92 8.31
CA ALA A 49 -3.81 -8.40 9.46
C ALA A 49 -2.43 -7.92 9.00
N THR A 50 -2.33 -6.63 8.67
CA THR A 50 -1.06 -5.94 8.38
C THR A 50 -0.27 -5.74 9.70
N ALA A 51 -0.37 -6.69 10.62
CA ALA A 51 0.31 -6.64 11.91
C ALA A 51 0.81 -8.04 12.26
N THR A 52 2.09 -8.13 12.55
CA THR A 52 2.76 -9.36 12.98
C THR A 52 3.61 -9.04 14.20
N ASP A 53 3.51 -9.84 15.26
CA ASP A 53 4.41 -9.65 16.42
C ASP A 53 5.86 -9.96 15.98
N LEU A 54 6.80 -9.12 16.42
CA LEU A 54 8.22 -9.33 16.13
C LEU A 54 8.74 -10.67 16.65
N LYS A 55 8.06 -11.26 17.64
CA LYS A 55 8.40 -12.58 18.19
C LYS A 55 8.05 -13.74 17.26
N ASP A 56 7.10 -13.51 16.33
CA ASP A 56 6.57 -14.53 15.43
C ASP A 56 7.38 -14.65 14.13
N ILE A 57 8.35 -13.76 13.92
CA ILE A 57 9.21 -13.76 12.74
C ILE A 57 10.67 -14.11 13.10
N PRO A 58 11.45 -14.62 12.12
CA PRO A 58 12.86 -14.93 12.33
C PRO A 58 13.66 -13.75 12.89
N ARG A 59 14.60 -14.03 13.79
CA ARG A 59 15.37 -13.02 14.53
C ARG A 59 16.01 -11.94 13.64
N LYS A 60 16.50 -12.33 12.46
CA LYS A 60 17.08 -11.38 11.49
C LYS A 60 16.02 -10.43 10.93
N GLN A 61 14.83 -10.95 10.63
CA GLN A 61 13.70 -10.15 10.15
C GLN A 61 13.18 -9.20 11.26
N ALA A 62 13.10 -9.69 12.49
CA ALA A 62 12.72 -8.87 13.65
C ALA A 62 13.69 -7.71 13.87
N ALA A 63 15.00 -7.92 13.72
CA ALA A 63 16.00 -6.86 13.81
C ALA A 63 15.80 -5.79 12.73
N VAL A 64 15.56 -6.21 11.48
CA VAL A 64 15.26 -5.29 10.36
C VAL A 64 13.97 -4.52 10.63
N ALA A 65 12.91 -5.19 11.08
CA ALA A 65 11.63 -4.55 11.39
C ALA A 65 11.77 -3.51 12.51
N ALA A 66 12.44 -3.85 13.60
CA ALA A 66 12.68 -2.94 14.70
C ALA A 66 13.52 -1.71 14.28
N TRP A 67 14.54 -1.92 13.46
CA TRP A 67 15.38 -0.82 12.95
C TRP A 67 14.59 0.11 12.04
N LEU A 68 13.80 -0.43 11.09
CA LEU A 68 12.92 0.35 10.21
C LEU A 68 11.87 1.13 10.99
N ALA A 69 11.20 0.48 11.96
CA ALA A 69 10.21 1.12 12.82
C ALA A 69 10.81 2.32 13.57
N SER A 70 12.02 2.16 14.10
CA SER A 70 12.75 3.23 14.79
C SER A 70 13.14 4.36 13.85
N LYS A 71 13.72 4.05 12.68
CA LYS A 71 14.21 5.04 11.71
C LYS A 71 13.08 5.89 11.13
N TYR A 72 12.00 5.24 10.72
CA TYR A 72 10.86 5.88 10.04
C TYR A 72 9.74 6.30 11.00
N ARG A 73 9.88 6.05 12.32
CA ARG A 73 8.92 6.41 13.38
C ARG A 73 7.53 5.84 13.13
N VAL A 74 7.48 4.58 12.73
CA VAL A 74 6.23 3.83 12.48
C VAL A 74 6.09 2.69 13.48
N ALA A 75 4.86 2.18 13.65
CA ALA A 75 4.61 1.07 14.56
C ALA A 75 5.35 -0.20 14.10
N PRO A 76 5.96 -0.97 15.01
CA PRO A 76 6.78 -2.11 14.64
C PRO A 76 5.99 -3.30 14.06
N GLU A 77 4.75 -3.52 14.50
CA GLU A 77 3.94 -4.66 14.07
C GLU A 77 3.56 -4.60 12.57
N PRO A 78 3.08 -3.46 12.02
CA PRO A 78 2.88 -3.32 10.58
C PRO A 78 4.17 -3.50 9.77
N ILE A 79 5.29 -2.98 10.28
CA ILE A 79 6.59 -3.15 9.62
C ILE A 79 7.04 -4.61 9.65
N ALA A 80 6.82 -5.33 10.75
CA ALA A 80 7.13 -6.76 10.84
C ALA A 80 6.37 -7.57 9.78
N ALA A 81 5.09 -7.26 9.55
CA ALA A 81 4.30 -7.89 8.49
C ALA A 81 4.87 -7.61 7.08
N LEU A 82 5.27 -6.36 6.80
CA LEU A 82 5.90 -6.00 5.53
C LEU A 82 7.27 -6.67 5.35
N VAL A 83 8.06 -6.77 6.40
CA VAL A 83 9.34 -7.50 6.36
C VAL A 83 9.11 -8.97 6.07
N ALA A 84 8.19 -9.63 6.76
CA ALA A 84 7.85 -11.04 6.49
C ALA A 84 7.41 -11.24 5.02
N GLU A 85 6.51 -10.39 4.52
CA GLU A 85 6.05 -10.43 3.12
C GLU A 85 7.20 -10.20 2.12
N ALA A 86 8.16 -9.33 2.43
CA ALA A 86 9.33 -9.09 1.58
C ALA A 86 10.13 -10.38 1.34
N TYR A 87 10.31 -11.18 2.39
CA TYR A 87 11.00 -12.46 2.26
C TYR A 87 10.19 -13.47 1.45
N VAL A 88 8.88 -13.53 1.63
CA VAL A 88 7.99 -14.39 0.80
C VAL A 88 8.06 -13.99 -0.68
N LEU A 89 7.93 -12.71 -0.98
CA LEU A 89 8.00 -12.20 -2.36
C LEU A 89 9.38 -12.43 -3.00
N SER A 90 10.45 -12.37 -2.22
CA SER A 90 11.81 -12.61 -2.69
C SER A 90 11.99 -14.04 -3.24
N GLU A 91 11.34 -15.04 -2.66
CA GLU A 91 11.42 -16.44 -3.11
C GLU A 91 10.90 -16.60 -4.54
N SER A 92 9.82 -15.93 -4.88
CA SER A 92 9.16 -16.04 -6.20
C SER A 92 9.74 -15.08 -7.24
N THR A 93 10.13 -13.87 -6.84
CA THR A 93 10.56 -12.80 -7.75
C THR A 93 12.07 -12.75 -7.97
N LYS A 94 12.86 -13.34 -7.06
CA LYS A 94 14.33 -13.27 -6.99
C LYS A 94 14.87 -11.85 -6.72
N ILE A 95 14.00 -10.90 -6.38
CA ILE A 95 14.41 -9.59 -5.90
C ILE A 95 14.74 -9.73 -4.41
N LYS A 96 15.89 -9.22 -3.97
CA LYS A 96 16.29 -9.29 -2.55
C LYS A 96 15.24 -8.64 -1.65
N PRO A 97 14.88 -9.24 -0.48
CA PRO A 97 13.86 -8.68 0.41
C PRO A 97 14.21 -7.27 0.87
N HIS A 98 15.48 -7.01 1.17
CA HIS A 98 15.94 -5.69 1.59
C HIS A 98 15.87 -4.65 0.46
N MET A 99 15.93 -5.06 -0.81
CA MET A 99 15.69 -4.18 -1.96
C MET A 99 14.23 -3.70 -1.95
N LEU A 100 13.26 -4.60 -1.76
CA LEU A 100 11.84 -4.24 -1.70
C LEU A 100 11.56 -3.25 -0.56
N LEU A 101 12.14 -3.53 0.61
CA LEU A 101 12.04 -2.64 1.78
C LEU A 101 12.71 -1.28 1.53
N ALA A 102 13.86 -1.25 0.85
CA ALA A 102 14.56 -0.03 0.51
C ALA A 102 13.75 0.83 -0.48
N VAL A 103 13.11 0.23 -1.48
CA VAL A 103 12.20 0.96 -2.39
C VAL A 103 11.06 1.61 -1.59
N MET A 104 10.37 0.87 -0.71
CA MET A 104 9.32 1.45 0.13
C MET A 104 9.82 2.59 1.03
N ALA A 105 11.02 2.44 1.56
CA ALA A 105 11.66 3.47 2.38
C ALA A 105 11.85 4.78 1.62
N ILE A 106 12.31 4.70 0.37
CA ILE A 106 12.59 5.88 -0.47
C ILE A 106 11.29 6.46 -1.06
N GLU A 107 10.34 5.60 -1.46
CA GLU A 107 9.09 6.02 -2.10
C GLU A 107 8.10 6.70 -1.13
N SER A 108 7.95 6.14 0.06
CA SER A 108 6.89 6.58 0.97
C SER A 108 7.34 6.79 2.41
N SER A 109 8.57 6.44 2.77
CA SER A 109 9.00 6.34 4.17
C SER A 109 8.03 5.48 5.00
N PHE A 110 7.48 4.43 4.41
CA PHE A 110 6.47 3.53 4.99
C PHE A 110 5.12 4.18 5.33
N HIS A 111 4.75 5.28 4.66
CA HIS A 111 3.41 5.88 4.79
C HIS A 111 2.45 5.31 3.73
N PRO A 112 1.47 4.45 4.10
CA PRO A 112 0.66 3.70 3.13
C PRO A 112 -0.37 4.55 2.38
N TYR A 113 -0.73 5.72 2.90
CA TYR A 113 -1.78 6.57 2.34
C TYR A 113 -1.24 7.75 1.52
N ILE A 114 0.04 7.72 1.18
CA ILE A 114 0.65 8.77 0.35
C ILE A 114 0.19 8.65 -1.10
N GLN A 115 -0.08 9.80 -1.71
CA GLN A 115 -0.34 9.92 -3.14
C GLN A 115 0.45 11.09 -3.70
N SER A 116 1.18 10.85 -4.80
CA SER A 116 1.92 11.90 -5.50
C SER A 116 1.01 12.72 -6.41
N GLN A 117 1.46 13.90 -6.82
CA GLN A 117 0.76 14.73 -7.80
C GLN A 117 0.59 14.02 -9.16
N ALA A 118 1.50 13.12 -9.51
CA ALA A 118 1.44 12.32 -10.73
C ALA A 118 0.49 11.12 -10.61
N GLY A 119 -0.10 10.85 -9.43
CA GLY A 119 -1.04 9.76 -9.21
C GLY A 119 -0.40 8.45 -8.74
N ALA A 120 0.87 8.44 -8.38
CA ALA A 120 1.49 7.29 -7.72
C ALA A 120 0.94 7.13 -6.29
N GLN A 121 0.66 5.90 -5.85
CA GLN A 121 -0.07 5.61 -4.61
C GLN A 121 0.60 4.54 -3.76
N GLY A 122 0.47 4.70 -2.44
CA GLY A 122 0.82 3.70 -1.43
C GLY A 122 2.31 3.54 -1.17
N LEU A 123 2.67 2.46 -0.48
CA LEU A 123 4.03 2.22 0.05
C LEU A 123 5.12 2.23 -1.03
N MET A 124 4.86 1.64 -2.17
CA MET A 124 5.80 1.55 -3.30
C MET A 124 5.52 2.60 -4.39
N GLN A 125 4.63 3.59 -4.14
CA GLN A 125 4.27 4.64 -5.09
C GLN A 125 3.97 4.11 -6.50
N VAL A 126 3.09 3.11 -6.57
CA VAL A 126 2.68 2.50 -7.84
C VAL A 126 1.79 3.46 -8.61
N MET A 127 2.04 3.63 -9.90
CA MET A 127 1.15 4.36 -10.83
C MET A 127 -0.13 3.54 -11.07
N THR A 128 -1.11 3.68 -10.17
CA THR A 128 -2.29 2.81 -10.08
C THR A 128 -3.12 2.84 -11.36
N GLU A 129 -3.24 3.99 -12.03
CA GLU A 129 -3.96 4.10 -13.29
C GLU A 129 -3.32 3.29 -14.42
N ILE A 130 -1.99 3.25 -14.46
CA ILE A 130 -1.24 2.47 -15.47
C ILE A 130 -1.33 0.97 -15.17
N HIS A 131 -1.32 0.60 -13.88
CA HIS A 131 -1.28 -0.78 -13.42
C HIS A 131 -2.61 -1.29 -12.87
N VAL A 132 -3.74 -0.65 -13.21
CA VAL A 132 -5.08 -0.94 -12.65
C VAL A 132 -5.44 -2.43 -12.70
N LYS A 133 -5.15 -3.12 -13.80
CA LYS A 133 -5.43 -4.56 -13.97
C LYS A 133 -4.73 -5.45 -12.94
N LYS A 134 -3.60 -5.02 -12.39
CA LYS A 134 -2.89 -5.77 -11.35
C LYS A 134 -3.64 -5.73 -10.01
N TYR A 135 -4.48 -4.70 -9.81
CA TYR A 135 -5.30 -4.53 -8.62
C TYR A 135 -6.67 -5.21 -8.70
N ASP A 136 -7.13 -5.66 -9.87
CA ASP A 136 -8.49 -6.23 -10.05
C ASP A 136 -8.76 -7.39 -9.10
N LYS A 137 -7.81 -8.32 -8.95
CA LYS A 137 -7.91 -9.46 -8.02
C LYS A 137 -7.89 -9.09 -6.53
N TYR A 138 -7.58 -7.85 -6.21
CA TYR A 138 -7.52 -7.32 -4.84
C TYR A 138 -8.66 -6.36 -4.52
N GLY A 139 -9.66 -6.22 -5.40
CA GLY A 139 -10.80 -5.33 -5.21
C GLY A 139 -10.67 -3.95 -5.87
N GLY A 140 -9.74 -3.80 -6.82
CA GLY A 140 -9.62 -2.61 -7.65
C GLY A 140 -8.68 -1.54 -7.09
N LYS A 141 -8.77 -0.33 -7.64
CA LYS A 141 -7.80 0.76 -7.41
C LYS A 141 -7.58 1.14 -5.94
N LEU A 142 -8.62 1.09 -5.11
CA LEU A 142 -8.50 1.47 -3.70
C LEU A 142 -7.60 0.51 -2.91
N ALA A 143 -7.39 -0.71 -3.40
CA ALA A 143 -6.44 -1.65 -2.81
C ALA A 143 -4.97 -1.18 -2.92
N ALA A 144 -4.69 -0.12 -3.68
CA ALA A 144 -3.37 0.53 -3.71
C ALA A 144 -2.97 1.14 -2.36
N PHE A 145 -3.93 1.44 -1.49
CA PHE A 145 -3.67 1.92 -0.14
C PHE A 145 -3.62 0.80 0.93
N ASP A 146 -3.91 -0.45 0.55
CA ASP A 146 -3.64 -1.60 1.40
C ASP A 146 -2.13 -1.93 1.34
N PRO A 147 -1.43 -1.94 2.51
CA PRO A 147 0.02 -2.05 2.55
C PRO A 147 0.58 -3.30 1.85
N LEU A 148 0.02 -4.47 2.13
CA LEU A 148 0.49 -5.74 1.56
C LEU A 148 0.14 -5.85 0.08
N THR A 149 -1.05 -5.41 -0.32
CA THR A 149 -1.45 -5.38 -1.73
C THR A 149 -0.57 -4.45 -2.55
N ASN A 150 -0.31 -3.24 -2.04
CA ASN A 150 0.56 -2.29 -2.71
C ASN A 150 1.98 -2.85 -2.89
N MET A 151 2.51 -3.48 -1.85
CA MET A 151 3.81 -4.14 -1.90
C MET A 151 3.84 -5.27 -2.94
N ARG A 152 2.83 -6.15 -2.97
CA ARG A 152 2.71 -7.25 -3.95
C ARG A 152 2.68 -6.73 -5.37
N VAL A 153 1.84 -5.73 -5.63
CA VAL A 153 1.71 -5.13 -6.98
C VAL A 153 2.96 -4.36 -7.36
N GLY A 154 3.51 -3.53 -6.46
CA GLY A 154 4.75 -2.79 -6.71
C GLY A 154 5.95 -3.71 -6.99
N THR A 155 6.04 -4.83 -6.28
CA THR A 155 7.06 -5.85 -6.54
C THR A 155 6.90 -6.49 -7.93
N GLN A 156 5.67 -6.77 -8.36
CA GLN A 156 5.43 -7.28 -9.73
C GLN A 156 5.84 -6.26 -10.78
N VAL A 157 5.51 -4.98 -10.58
CA VAL A 157 5.90 -3.89 -11.49
C VAL A 157 7.43 -3.77 -11.56
N LEU A 158 8.10 -3.75 -10.41
CA LEU A 158 9.56 -3.68 -10.36
C LEU A 158 10.21 -4.88 -11.05
N GLN A 159 9.70 -6.10 -10.83
CA GLN A 159 10.20 -7.30 -11.49
C GLN A 159 10.05 -7.23 -13.02
N GLU A 160 8.89 -6.74 -13.50
CA GLU A 160 8.66 -6.53 -14.94
C GLU A 160 9.65 -5.54 -15.52
N TYR A 161 9.93 -4.46 -14.82
CA TYR A 161 10.88 -3.42 -15.26
C TYR A 161 12.33 -3.90 -15.26
N ILE A 162 12.75 -4.63 -14.23
CA ILE A 162 14.08 -5.28 -14.22
C ILE A 162 14.19 -6.23 -15.42
N ARG A 163 13.16 -7.04 -15.70
CA ARG A 163 13.17 -7.95 -16.86
C ARG A 163 13.22 -7.19 -18.18
N LEU A 164 12.44 -6.11 -18.30
CA LEU A 164 12.41 -5.25 -19.50
C LEU A 164 13.78 -4.63 -19.78
N LYS A 165 14.54 -4.32 -18.73
CA LYS A 165 15.90 -3.76 -18.81
C LYS A 165 17.00 -4.83 -18.77
N GLY A 166 16.71 -6.03 -19.30
CA GLY A 166 17.72 -7.08 -19.48
C GLY A 166 18.18 -7.76 -18.18
N GLY A 167 17.46 -7.59 -17.08
CA GLY A 167 17.80 -8.18 -15.77
C GLY A 167 18.72 -7.32 -14.92
N VAL A 168 19.08 -6.12 -15.37
CA VAL A 168 19.91 -5.18 -14.62
C VAL A 168 19.01 -4.45 -13.61
N VAL A 169 19.32 -4.61 -12.32
CA VAL A 169 18.48 -4.09 -11.23
C VAL A 169 18.47 -2.57 -11.21
N GLU A 170 19.63 -1.95 -11.39
CA GLU A 170 19.81 -0.51 -11.41
C GLU A 170 18.98 0.15 -12.52
N ASP A 171 19.01 -0.43 -13.72
CA ASP A 171 18.23 0.04 -14.87
C ASP A 171 16.74 -0.17 -14.65
N GLY A 172 16.35 -1.27 -14.00
CA GLY A 172 14.97 -1.53 -13.59
C GLY A 172 14.44 -0.52 -12.57
N LEU A 173 15.25 -0.16 -11.59
CA LEU A 173 14.96 0.88 -10.60
C LEU A 173 14.85 2.26 -11.26
N LEU A 174 15.75 2.59 -12.17
CA LEU A 174 15.71 3.84 -12.91
C LEU A 174 14.42 3.93 -13.75
N PHE A 175 14.05 2.85 -14.40
CA PHE A 175 12.80 2.77 -15.15
C PHE A 175 11.56 2.85 -14.24
N TYR A 176 11.65 2.29 -13.03
CA TYR A 176 10.58 2.39 -12.03
C TYR A 176 10.31 3.83 -11.60
N LEU A 177 11.35 4.64 -11.46
CA LEU A 177 11.26 6.05 -11.07
C LEU A 177 10.52 6.91 -12.11
N GLY A 178 10.76 6.71 -13.41
CA GLY A 178 10.20 7.62 -14.41
C GLY A 178 10.06 7.08 -15.83
N GLY A 179 10.23 5.79 -16.05
CA GLY A 179 10.10 5.17 -17.37
C GLY A 179 11.12 5.68 -18.37
N ASP A 180 10.75 5.64 -19.64
CA ASP A 180 11.59 6.13 -20.74
C ASP A 180 11.70 7.67 -20.79
N ALA A 181 10.85 8.39 -20.06
CA ALA A 181 10.86 9.86 -20.01
C ALA A 181 11.98 10.41 -19.10
N LEU A 182 12.57 9.57 -18.25
CA LEU A 182 13.61 10.00 -17.33
C LEU A 182 14.96 10.17 -18.06
N GLN A 183 15.43 11.41 -18.14
CA GLN A 183 16.68 11.74 -18.86
C GLN A 183 17.95 11.49 -18.04
N SER A 184 17.86 11.43 -16.70
CA SER A 184 18.99 11.18 -15.81
C SER A 184 18.56 10.70 -14.44
N ASP A 185 19.39 9.88 -13.78
CA ASP A 185 19.21 9.50 -12.39
C ASP A 185 19.38 10.72 -11.48
N THR A 186 18.38 11.02 -10.68
CA THR A 186 18.41 12.08 -9.65
C THR A 186 19.06 11.60 -8.34
N GLY A 187 19.83 10.53 -8.38
CA GLY A 187 20.40 9.85 -7.21
C GLY A 187 19.41 8.88 -6.53
N TYR A 188 18.31 8.56 -7.19
CA TYR A 188 17.31 7.61 -6.67
C TYR A 188 17.89 6.21 -6.48
N VAL A 189 18.53 5.68 -7.52
CA VAL A 189 19.14 4.35 -7.49
C VAL A 189 20.19 4.27 -6.38
N ALA A 190 21.05 5.27 -6.26
CA ALA A 190 22.05 5.32 -5.20
C ALA A 190 21.43 5.33 -3.80
N LYS A 191 20.32 6.06 -3.59
CA LYS A 191 19.60 6.08 -2.30
C LYS A 191 18.99 4.71 -1.96
N VAL A 192 18.36 4.06 -2.94
CA VAL A 192 17.76 2.72 -2.74
C VAL A 192 18.84 1.69 -2.40
N LEU A 193 19.96 1.67 -3.15
CA LEU A 193 21.07 0.74 -2.90
C LEU A 193 21.74 1.00 -1.55
N ALA A 194 21.92 2.26 -1.16
CA ALA A 194 22.45 2.61 0.14
C ALA A 194 21.54 2.15 1.30
N GLU A 195 20.24 2.31 1.14
CA GLU A 195 19.28 1.83 2.15
C GLU A 195 19.24 0.31 2.21
N GLN A 196 19.27 -0.39 1.07
CA GLN A 196 19.41 -1.83 1.04
C GLN A 196 20.66 -2.30 1.78
N ALA A 197 21.81 -1.67 1.54
CA ALA A 197 23.06 -2.03 2.21
C ALA A 197 22.97 -1.87 3.74
N ARG A 198 22.30 -0.82 4.24
CA ARG A 198 22.04 -0.66 5.68
C ARG A 198 21.20 -1.80 6.24
N LEU A 199 20.15 -2.20 5.51
CA LEU A 199 19.28 -3.32 5.92
C LEU A 199 20.04 -4.66 5.93
N ASP A 200 20.96 -4.87 4.97
CA ASP A 200 21.82 -6.04 4.92
C ASP A 200 22.74 -6.09 6.17
N GLN A 201 23.31 -4.96 6.57
CA GLN A 201 24.13 -4.83 7.80
C GLN A 201 23.31 -5.10 9.06
N VAL A 202 22.11 -4.52 9.17
CA VAL A 202 21.19 -4.77 10.31
C VAL A 202 20.86 -6.25 10.42
N ALA A 203 20.53 -6.90 9.29
CA ALA A 203 20.23 -8.33 9.25
C ALA A 203 21.45 -9.20 9.61
N ALA A 204 22.67 -8.71 9.37
CA ALA A 204 23.92 -9.35 9.78
C ALA A 204 24.21 -9.15 11.30
N GLY A 205 23.43 -8.31 12.00
CA GLY A 205 23.60 -8.01 13.42
C GLY A 205 24.55 -6.85 13.70
N GLU A 206 24.89 -6.06 12.69
CA GLU A 206 25.72 -4.87 12.85
C GLU A 206 24.92 -3.71 13.47
N LYS A 207 25.61 -2.84 14.19
CA LYS A 207 25.03 -1.61 14.73
C LYS A 207 24.98 -0.53 13.65
N VAL A 208 23.82 -0.28 13.10
CA VAL A 208 23.59 0.76 12.08
C VAL A 208 22.79 1.90 12.70
N SER A 209 23.29 3.14 12.55
CA SER A 209 22.56 4.33 13.01
C SER A 209 21.22 4.48 12.31
N THR A 210 20.19 4.88 13.07
CA THR A 210 18.86 5.27 12.51
C THR A 210 18.80 6.76 12.20
N GLN A 211 19.85 7.52 12.51
CA GLN A 211 19.94 8.93 12.14
C GLN A 211 20.39 9.07 10.69
N PRO A 212 19.92 10.10 9.97
CA PRO A 212 20.32 10.36 8.58
C PRO A 212 21.80 10.66 8.45
#